data_966cddf5ae06e4ac28e2f7f88c10dc6c
#
_entry.id   966cddf5ae06e4ac28e2f7f88c10dc6c
#
_cell.length_a   1.000
_cell.length_b   1.000
_cell.length_c   1.000
_cell.angle_alpha   90.00
_cell.angle_beta   90.00
_cell.angle_gamma   90.00
#
_symmetry.space_group_name_H-M   'P 1'
#
loop_
_entity.id
_entity.type
_entity.pdbx_description
1 polymer ?
#
loop_
_entity_poly.entity_id
_entity_poly.type
_entity_poly.pdbx_seq_one_letter_code
_entity_poly.pdbx_strand_id
1 'polypeptide(L)'
;MFAALTIAATGFALAPQQPVVPRAPIRLRGGAASASLANYAAEAAGLFGNMGGISAFVAGGLVPLSTFAAPKPSKDDAPLQKRLKRLHAITSSCSLVSLMIAVMYATITSNKLREAAVASTTSLKALLVEGEYALPWIGCNAHFILGLNGFATTVGLNVWLNFGGAVGKAVSCLVTSALIMMLSIVNDAIAVKSPTGVSVGGSVMSLLAKYASLLVGSVVSGRRVMVLVSLGFLIAGAVFAAKCVLADEE
;
A
#
# COMPACT_ATOMS: atom_id res chain seq x y z
N MET A 1 6.88 2.14 -25.73
CA MET A 1 6.54 2.18 -24.29
C MET A 1 6.29 0.78 -23.70
N PHE A 2 5.53 -0.12 -24.36
CA PHE A 2 5.34 -1.50 -23.92
C PHE A 2 6.63 -2.34 -23.89
N ALA A 3 7.56 -2.15 -24.84
CA ALA A 3 8.84 -2.86 -24.86
C ALA A 3 9.76 -2.55 -23.68
N ALA A 4 9.71 -1.32 -23.14
CA ALA A 4 10.49 -0.94 -21.97
C ALA A 4 9.94 -1.58 -20.67
N LEU A 5 8.63 -1.81 -20.59
CA LEU A 5 8.00 -2.48 -19.46
C LEU A 5 8.35 -3.98 -19.42
N THR A 6 8.47 -4.60 -20.60
CA THR A 6 8.83 -6.03 -20.73
C THR A 6 10.28 -6.28 -20.34
N ILE A 7 11.20 -5.36 -20.67
CA ILE A 7 12.62 -5.49 -20.32
C ILE A 7 12.84 -5.30 -18.81
N ALA A 8 12.08 -4.42 -18.16
CA ALA A 8 12.14 -4.25 -16.70
C ALA A 8 11.59 -5.48 -15.94
N ALA A 9 10.59 -6.15 -16.48
CA ALA A 9 10.02 -7.36 -15.87
C ALA A 9 10.93 -8.59 -15.96
N THR A 10 11.80 -8.69 -16.96
CA THR A 10 12.72 -9.83 -17.14
C THR A 10 14.03 -9.68 -16.38
N GLY A 11 14.38 -8.47 -15.92
CA GLY A 11 15.61 -8.21 -15.16
C GLY A 11 15.54 -8.53 -13.65
N PHE A 12 14.35 -8.70 -13.09
CA PHE A 12 14.17 -9.16 -11.72
C PHE A 12 14.06 -10.69 -11.68
N ALA A 13 15.17 -11.38 -11.99
CA ALA A 13 15.32 -12.75 -11.56
C ALA A 13 15.32 -12.71 -10.02
N LEU A 14 14.17 -13.06 -9.43
CA LEU A 14 14.08 -13.35 -8.01
C LEU A 14 15.21 -14.33 -7.69
N ALA A 15 16.20 -13.90 -6.91
CA ALA A 15 17.18 -14.79 -6.36
C ALA A 15 16.39 -15.97 -5.74
N PRO A 16 16.75 -17.22 -6.06
CA PRO A 16 16.01 -18.38 -5.57
C PRO A 16 15.95 -18.25 -4.05
N GLN A 17 14.76 -18.03 -3.52
CA GLN A 17 14.53 -18.05 -2.08
C GLN A 17 14.96 -19.44 -1.61
N GLN A 18 16.01 -19.52 -0.82
CA GLN A 18 16.39 -20.77 -0.18
C GLN A 18 15.14 -21.31 0.55
N PRO A 19 14.77 -22.58 0.35
CA PRO A 19 13.65 -23.15 1.06
C PRO A 19 13.89 -22.96 2.55
N VAL A 20 13.00 -22.21 3.21
CA VAL A 20 12.99 -22.08 4.67
C VAL A 20 12.72 -23.49 5.19
N VAL A 21 13.77 -24.17 5.64
CA VAL A 21 13.63 -25.47 6.30
C VAL A 21 12.84 -25.22 7.59
N PRO A 22 11.64 -25.81 7.74
CA PRO A 22 10.87 -25.64 8.97
C PRO A 22 11.70 -26.21 10.11
N ARG A 23 12.16 -25.36 11.05
CA ARG A 23 12.78 -25.84 12.28
C ARG A 23 11.72 -26.63 13.05
N ALA A 24 12.01 -27.88 13.36
CA ALA A 24 11.14 -28.75 14.13
C ALA A 24 10.69 -28.03 15.42
N PRO A 25 9.39 -28.09 15.77
CA PRO A 25 8.88 -27.46 16.98
C PRO A 25 9.55 -28.08 18.20
N ILE A 26 10.04 -27.23 19.10
CA ILE A 26 10.58 -27.69 20.40
C ILE A 26 9.38 -28.22 21.19
N ARG A 27 9.25 -29.54 21.28
CA ARG A 27 8.24 -30.21 22.12
C ARG A 27 8.61 -30.04 23.59
N LEU A 28 7.99 -29.09 24.25
CA LEU A 28 7.95 -29.06 25.71
C LEU A 28 7.00 -30.18 26.19
N ARG A 29 7.57 -31.19 26.87
CA ARG A 29 6.86 -32.35 27.41
C ARG A 29 6.17 -31.93 28.71
N GLY A 30 4.87 -31.63 28.67
CA GLY A 30 4.07 -31.31 29.85
C GLY A 30 2.61 -31.09 29.45
N GLY A 31 1.72 -31.93 29.94
CA GLY A 31 0.35 -32.14 29.50
C GLY A 31 -0.58 -30.92 29.61
N ALA A 32 -1.40 -30.83 28.65
CA ALA A 32 -2.43 -29.94 28.11
C ALA A 32 -1.93 -29.39 26.76
N ALA A 33 -2.77 -29.36 25.74
CA ALA A 33 -2.39 -28.93 24.40
C ALA A 33 -1.89 -27.47 24.40
N SER A 34 -0.66 -27.25 24.88
CA SER A 34 0.04 -25.98 24.82
C SER A 34 0.37 -25.72 23.36
N ALA A 35 -0.28 -24.72 22.76
CA ALA A 35 0.10 -24.22 21.46
C ALA A 35 1.62 -24.01 21.45
N SER A 36 2.35 -24.77 20.61
CA SER A 36 3.80 -24.69 20.55
C SER A 36 4.19 -23.28 20.12
N LEU A 37 4.94 -22.58 20.96
CA LEU A 37 5.49 -21.29 20.62
C LEU A 37 6.51 -21.47 19.48
N ALA A 38 6.38 -20.72 18.41
CA ALA A 38 7.27 -20.74 17.26
C ALA A 38 7.80 -19.32 16.95
N ASN A 39 8.98 -19.27 16.37
CA ASN A 39 9.55 -18.00 15.90
C ASN A 39 9.11 -17.72 14.46
N TYR A 40 8.17 -16.81 14.30
CA TYR A 40 7.64 -16.37 13.01
C TYR A 40 8.36 -15.14 12.42
N ALA A 41 9.47 -14.68 13.03
CA ALA A 41 10.14 -13.45 12.61
C ALA A 41 10.63 -13.49 11.16
N ALA A 42 11.22 -14.61 10.73
CA ALA A 42 11.72 -14.77 9.36
C ALA A 42 10.59 -14.78 8.33
N GLU A 43 9.48 -15.45 8.65
CA GLU A 43 8.30 -15.50 7.78
C GLU A 43 7.64 -14.12 7.67
N ALA A 44 7.46 -13.44 8.80
CA ALA A 44 6.94 -12.07 8.84
C ALA A 44 7.85 -11.10 8.06
N ALA A 45 9.17 -11.17 8.25
CA ALA A 45 10.13 -10.34 7.51
C ALA A 45 10.05 -10.59 5.99
N GLY A 46 9.83 -11.85 5.56
CA GLY A 46 9.59 -12.20 4.17
C GLY A 46 8.34 -11.54 3.59
N LEU A 47 7.22 -11.54 4.34
CA LEU A 47 5.98 -10.88 3.91
C LEU A 47 6.17 -9.36 3.73
N PHE A 48 6.83 -8.69 4.69
CA PHE A 48 7.17 -7.28 4.55
C PHE A 48 8.09 -7.03 3.37
N GLY A 49 9.12 -7.86 3.18
CA GLY A 49 10.07 -7.73 2.07
C GLY A 49 9.39 -7.80 0.71
N ASN A 50 8.46 -8.74 0.53
CA ASN A 50 7.68 -8.86 -0.70
C ASN A 50 6.82 -7.62 -0.97
N MET A 51 6.10 -7.12 0.04
CA MET A 51 5.27 -5.92 -0.11
C MET A 51 6.12 -4.68 -0.39
N GLY A 52 7.24 -4.52 0.31
CA GLY A 52 8.16 -3.41 0.10
C GLY A 52 8.76 -3.42 -1.31
N GLY A 53 9.17 -4.58 -1.81
CA GLY A 53 9.70 -4.74 -3.16
C GLY A 53 8.69 -4.36 -4.25
N ILE A 54 7.45 -4.87 -4.15
CA ILE A 54 6.39 -4.54 -5.10
C ILE A 54 6.04 -3.04 -5.02
N SER A 55 5.92 -2.48 -3.81
CA SER A 55 5.64 -1.06 -3.61
C SER A 55 6.72 -0.17 -4.24
N ALA A 56 8.00 -0.50 -4.07
CA ALA A 56 9.11 0.22 -4.65
C ALA A 56 9.11 0.15 -6.18
N PHE A 57 8.82 -1.02 -6.75
CA PHE A 57 8.71 -1.19 -8.20
C PHE A 57 7.59 -0.33 -8.79
N VAL A 58 6.40 -0.36 -8.20
CA VAL A 58 5.25 0.45 -8.66
C VAL A 58 5.53 1.94 -8.48
N ALA A 59 6.13 2.35 -7.36
CA ALA A 59 6.54 3.74 -7.13
C ALA A 59 7.53 4.22 -8.19
N GLY A 60 8.52 3.40 -8.56
CA GLY A 60 9.48 3.69 -9.62
C GLY A 60 8.82 3.91 -10.98
N GLY A 61 7.78 3.11 -11.31
CA GLY A 61 6.98 3.30 -12.51
C GLY A 61 6.10 4.54 -12.48
N LEU A 62 5.69 4.99 -11.30
CA LEU A 62 4.84 6.18 -11.13
C LEU A 62 5.61 7.50 -11.28
N VAL A 63 6.89 7.54 -10.89
CA VAL A 63 7.72 8.76 -10.96
C VAL A 63 7.71 9.41 -12.36
N PRO A 64 7.96 8.69 -13.46
CA PRO A 64 7.87 9.28 -14.80
C PRO A 64 6.48 9.82 -15.13
N LEU A 65 5.43 9.12 -14.71
CA LEU A 65 4.04 9.52 -14.98
C LEU A 65 3.63 10.76 -14.20
N SER A 66 4.10 10.89 -12.96
CA SER A 66 3.73 12.01 -12.08
C SER A 66 4.56 13.26 -12.32
N THR A 67 5.84 13.12 -12.67
CA THR A 67 6.80 14.22 -12.72
C THR A 67 7.04 14.72 -14.15
N PHE A 68 7.26 13.79 -15.10
CA PHE A 68 7.66 14.13 -16.47
C PHE A 68 6.49 14.15 -17.46
N ALA A 69 5.49 13.29 -17.25
CA ALA A 69 4.33 13.21 -18.12
C ALA A 69 3.08 13.91 -17.56
N ALA A 70 3.20 14.62 -16.43
CA ALA A 70 2.09 15.33 -15.83
C ALA A 70 1.64 16.50 -16.74
N PRO A 71 0.42 16.46 -17.29
CA PRO A 71 -0.06 17.52 -18.13
C PRO A 71 -0.36 18.77 -17.29
N LYS A 72 0.30 19.89 -17.60
CA LYS A 72 0.09 21.16 -16.91
C LYS A 72 -1.22 21.82 -17.37
N PRO A 73 -2.01 22.40 -16.44
CA PRO A 73 -3.16 23.21 -16.83
C PRO A 73 -2.73 24.40 -17.70
N SER A 74 -3.42 24.62 -18.83
CA SER A 74 -3.26 25.79 -19.70
C SER A 74 -4.44 26.74 -19.55
N LYS A 75 -4.27 28.00 -19.92
CA LYS A 75 -5.37 28.98 -19.96
C LYS A 75 -6.46 28.57 -20.95
N ASP A 76 -6.05 27.95 -22.08
CA ASP A 76 -6.94 27.53 -23.14
C ASP A 76 -7.68 26.21 -22.88
N ASP A 77 -7.36 25.53 -21.80
CA ASP A 77 -8.03 24.27 -21.45
C ASP A 77 -9.49 24.52 -21.04
N ALA A 78 -10.39 23.64 -21.49
CA ALA A 78 -11.75 23.61 -20.98
C ALA A 78 -11.78 23.36 -19.45
N PRO A 79 -12.79 23.88 -18.72
CA PRO A 79 -12.83 23.74 -17.25
C PRO A 79 -12.69 22.31 -16.75
N LEU A 80 -13.35 21.35 -17.42
CA LEU A 80 -13.21 19.93 -17.10
C LEU A 80 -11.77 19.44 -17.26
N GLN A 81 -11.09 19.86 -18.32
CA GLN A 81 -9.73 19.45 -18.60
C GLN A 81 -8.75 19.99 -17.56
N LYS A 82 -8.94 21.25 -17.12
CA LYS A 82 -8.17 21.83 -16.01
C LYS A 82 -8.34 21.03 -14.73
N ARG A 83 -9.59 20.69 -14.38
CA ARG A 83 -9.90 19.86 -13.19
C ARG A 83 -9.26 18.47 -13.26
N LEU A 84 -9.34 17.80 -14.42
CA LEU A 84 -8.72 16.48 -14.62
C LEU A 84 -7.18 16.53 -14.51
N LYS A 85 -6.54 17.58 -15.04
CA LYS A 85 -5.09 17.79 -14.90
C LYS A 85 -4.67 17.99 -13.44
N ARG A 86 -5.44 18.78 -12.68
CA ARG A 86 -5.22 18.95 -11.23
C ARG A 86 -5.43 17.64 -10.46
N LEU A 87 -6.51 16.92 -10.78
CA LEU A 87 -6.80 15.62 -10.18
C LEU A 87 -5.67 14.60 -10.46
N HIS A 88 -5.16 14.58 -11.71
CA HIS A 88 -4.01 13.74 -12.06
C HIS A 88 -2.80 14.04 -11.17
N ALA A 89 -2.42 15.31 -11.02
CA ALA A 89 -1.28 15.71 -10.20
C ALA A 89 -1.46 15.32 -8.73
N ILE A 90 -2.64 15.54 -8.15
CA ILE A 90 -2.95 15.19 -6.77
C ILE A 90 -2.93 13.67 -6.58
N THR A 91 -3.63 12.92 -7.45
CA THR A 91 -3.72 11.46 -7.34
C THR A 91 -2.35 10.80 -7.49
N SER A 92 -1.54 11.24 -8.46
CA SER A 92 -0.19 10.70 -8.66
C SER A 92 0.71 10.96 -7.46
N SER A 93 0.67 12.17 -6.88
CA SER A 93 1.45 12.52 -5.70
C SER A 93 1.01 11.72 -4.46
N CYS A 94 -0.30 11.61 -4.22
CA CYS A 94 -0.84 10.81 -3.11
C CYS A 94 -0.48 9.33 -3.25
N SER A 95 -0.56 8.80 -4.48
CA SER A 95 -0.17 7.42 -4.77
C SER A 95 1.31 7.17 -4.49
N LEU A 96 2.19 8.06 -4.98
CA LEU A 96 3.63 7.96 -4.76
C LEU A 96 3.98 8.00 -3.27
N VAL A 97 3.42 8.97 -2.53
CA VAL A 97 3.64 9.09 -1.07
C VAL A 97 3.15 7.84 -0.34
N SER A 98 1.97 7.31 -0.71
CA SER A 98 1.46 6.07 -0.10
C SER A 98 2.39 4.89 -0.35
N LEU A 99 2.88 4.69 -1.57
CA LEU A 99 3.84 3.62 -1.87
C LEU A 99 5.15 3.79 -1.11
N MET A 100 5.66 5.02 -0.99
CA MET A 100 6.87 5.29 -0.19
C MET A 100 6.66 4.94 1.29
N ILE A 101 5.50 5.28 1.87
CA ILE A 101 5.17 4.91 3.26
C ILE A 101 5.11 3.39 3.40
N ALA A 102 4.51 2.66 2.44
CA ALA A 102 4.50 1.20 2.44
C ALA A 102 5.92 0.62 2.41
N VAL A 103 6.81 1.14 1.56
CA VAL A 103 8.23 0.75 1.52
C VAL A 103 8.92 1.01 2.85
N MET A 104 8.70 2.16 3.47
CA MET A 104 9.29 2.49 4.77
C MET A 104 8.82 1.55 5.88
N TYR A 105 7.50 1.29 5.97
CA TYR A 105 6.99 0.30 6.91
C TYR A 105 7.61 -1.08 6.67
N ALA A 106 7.65 -1.53 5.42
CA ALA A 106 8.19 -2.82 5.06
C ALA A 106 9.68 -2.95 5.43
N THR A 107 10.49 -1.98 5.03
CA THR A 107 11.95 -2.02 5.23
C THR A 107 12.31 -1.96 6.72
N ILE A 108 11.77 -0.98 7.45
CA ILE A 108 12.09 -0.80 8.88
C ILE A 108 11.64 -2.00 9.69
N THR A 109 10.42 -2.52 9.41
CA THR A 109 9.88 -3.64 10.17
C THR A 109 10.60 -4.94 9.83
N SER A 110 10.90 -5.19 8.55
CA SER A 110 11.68 -6.36 8.13
C SER A 110 13.05 -6.39 8.81
N ASN A 111 13.74 -5.25 8.88
CA ASN A 111 15.04 -5.16 9.56
C ASN A 111 14.90 -5.44 11.07
N LYS A 112 13.92 -4.82 11.73
CA LYS A 112 13.66 -5.09 13.16
C LYS A 112 13.36 -6.56 13.45
N LEU A 113 12.57 -7.21 12.59
CA LEU A 113 12.26 -8.63 12.75
C LEU A 113 13.47 -9.54 12.55
N ARG A 114 14.47 -9.12 11.77
CA ARG A 114 15.72 -9.86 11.55
C ARG A 114 16.74 -9.65 12.68
N GLU A 115 16.78 -8.45 13.24
CA GLU A 115 17.75 -8.05 14.28
C GLU A 115 17.30 -8.44 15.68
N ALA A 116 16.00 -8.34 15.96
CA ALA A 116 15.48 -8.62 17.29
C ALA A 116 15.35 -10.13 17.54
N ALA A 117 15.71 -10.57 18.73
CA ALA A 117 15.25 -11.85 19.27
C ALA A 117 13.73 -11.72 19.52
N VAL A 118 12.94 -11.88 18.47
CA VAL A 118 11.48 -11.78 18.57
C VAL A 118 10.98 -12.90 19.47
N ALA A 119 10.23 -12.53 20.49
CA ALA A 119 9.62 -13.50 21.39
C ALA A 119 8.79 -14.51 20.57
N SER A 120 8.93 -15.78 20.89
CA SER A 120 8.13 -16.83 20.27
C SER A 120 6.65 -16.55 20.51
N THR A 121 5.84 -16.63 19.47
CA THR A 121 4.40 -16.38 19.51
C THR A 121 3.61 -17.63 19.12
N THR A 122 2.31 -17.64 19.42
CA THR A 122 1.44 -18.78 19.13
C THR A 122 1.09 -18.88 17.64
N SER A 123 1.16 -17.75 16.90
CA SER A 123 0.85 -17.70 15.48
C SER A 123 1.42 -16.44 14.83
N LEU A 124 1.56 -16.47 13.51
CA LEU A 124 1.91 -15.31 12.70
C LEU A 124 0.87 -14.17 12.86
N LYS A 125 -0.40 -14.52 13.05
CA LYS A 125 -1.48 -13.55 13.33
C LYS A 125 -1.26 -12.82 14.65
N ALA A 126 -0.91 -13.55 15.71
CA ALA A 126 -0.62 -12.96 17.00
C ALA A 126 0.55 -11.96 16.91
N LEU A 127 1.54 -12.24 16.07
CA LEU A 127 2.67 -11.34 15.84
C LEU A 127 2.27 -10.09 15.04
N LEU A 128 1.56 -10.26 13.89
CA LEU A 128 1.35 -9.20 12.89
C LEU A 128 0.03 -8.46 13.02
N VAL A 129 -0.99 -9.04 13.67
CA VAL A 129 -2.34 -8.43 13.72
C VAL A 129 -2.74 -8.02 15.13
N GLU A 130 -2.30 -8.76 16.12
CA GLU A 130 -2.68 -8.57 17.54
C GLU A 130 -1.52 -8.03 18.37
N GLY A 131 -0.27 -8.19 17.90
CA GLY A 131 0.96 -7.82 18.60
C GLY A 131 1.48 -6.42 18.28
N GLU A 132 2.73 -6.20 18.68
CA GLU A 132 3.43 -4.91 18.50
C GLU A 132 3.66 -4.50 17.03
N TYR A 133 3.63 -5.46 16.10
CA TYR A 133 3.78 -5.24 14.67
C TYR A 133 2.44 -4.97 13.95
N ALA A 134 1.32 -4.86 14.68
CA ALA A 134 0.01 -4.63 14.08
C ALA A 134 -0.05 -3.32 13.30
N LEU A 135 0.45 -2.22 13.86
CA LEU A 135 0.44 -0.94 13.16
C LEU A 135 1.32 -0.95 11.91
N PRO A 136 2.59 -1.41 11.94
CA PRO A 136 3.39 -1.56 10.72
C PRO A 136 2.75 -2.47 9.66
N TRP A 137 2.19 -3.61 10.05
CA TRP A 137 1.58 -4.55 9.12
C TRP A 137 0.33 -3.97 8.44
N ILE A 138 -0.60 -3.47 9.24
CA ILE A 138 -1.85 -2.90 8.74
C ILE A 138 -1.58 -1.63 7.95
N GLY A 139 -0.64 -0.79 8.41
CA GLY A 139 -0.22 0.42 7.72
C GLY A 139 0.44 0.12 6.36
N CYS A 140 1.34 -0.85 6.29
CA CYS A 140 1.95 -1.28 5.04
C CYS A 140 0.89 -1.73 4.03
N ASN A 141 -0.06 -2.59 4.44
CA ASN A 141 -1.15 -3.04 3.58
C ASN A 141 -2.06 -1.88 3.13
N ALA A 142 -2.46 -1.01 4.04
CA ALA A 142 -3.33 0.12 3.74
C ALA A 142 -2.68 1.06 2.70
N HIS A 143 -1.43 1.44 2.92
CA HIS A 143 -0.71 2.32 2.01
C HIS A 143 -0.38 1.66 0.68
N PHE A 144 -0.09 0.35 0.66
CA PHE A 144 0.09 -0.40 -0.59
C PHE A 144 -1.18 -0.37 -1.44
N ILE A 145 -2.34 -0.69 -0.84
CA ILE A 145 -3.62 -0.69 -1.55
C ILE A 145 -3.97 0.70 -2.07
N LEU A 146 -3.83 1.74 -1.24
CA LEU A 146 -4.09 3.13 -1.63
C LEU A 146 -3.16 3.56 -2.77
N GLY A 147 -1.88 3.24 -2.67
CA GLY A 147 -0.88 3.58 -3.68
C GLY A 147 -1.14 2.87 -5.01
N LEU A 148 -1.47 1.58 -4.99
CA LEU A 148 -1.74 0.80 -6.20
C LEU A 148 -3.01 1.30 -6.93
N ASN A 149 -4.08 1.58 -6.19
CA ASN A 149 -5.30 2.16 -6.76
C ASN A 149 -5.06 3.57 -7.32
N GLY A 150 -4.29 4.39 -6.63
CA GLY A 150 -3.89 5.71 -7.11
C GLY A 150 -3.03 5.63 -8.38
N PHE A 151 -2.09 4.67 -8.46
CA PHE A 151 -1.30 4.41 -9.67
C PHE A 151 -2.19 4.09 -10.87
N ALA A 152 -3.11 3.13 -10.73
CA ALA A 152 -4.02 2.76 -11.82
C ALA A 152 -4.90 3.94 -12.25
N THR A 153 -5.42 4.71 -11.30
CA THR A 153 -6.19 5.93 -11.59
C THR A 153 -5.35 6.97 -12.34
N THR A 154 -4.09 7.17 -11.94
CA THR A 154 -3.16 8.09 -12.63
C THR A 154 -2.93 7.67 -14.07
N VAL A 155 -2.73 6.37 -14.34
CA VAL A 155 -2.60 5.84 -15.71
C VAL A 155 -3.86 6.14 -16.54
N GLY A 156 -5.05 5.90 -15.99
CA GLY A 156 -6.31 6.18 -16.66
C GLY A 156 -6.49 7.67 -16.99
N LEU A 157 -6.23 8.54 -16.03
CA LEU A 157 -6.28 9.99 -16.21
C LEU A 157 -5.27 10.47 -17.25
N ASN A 158 -4.05 9.94 -17.22
CA ASN A 158 -3.01 10.30 -18.18
C ASN A 158 -3.40 9.96 -19.62
N VAL A 159 -3.95 8.76 -19.83
CA VAL A 159 -4.42 8.36 -21.17
C VAL A 159 -5.62 9.21 -21.61
N TRP A 160 -6.57 9.48 -20.70
CA TRP A 160 -7.69 10.37 -21.02
C TRP A 160 -7.22 11.76 -21.47
N LEU A 161 -6.28 12.34 -20.73
CA LEU A 161 -5.79 13.70 -20.99
C LEU A 161 -4.98 13.81 -22.28
N ASN A 162 -4.23 12.74 -22.65
CA ASN A 162 -3.38 12.77 -23.84
C ASN A 162 -4.10 12.35 -25.14
N PHE A 163 -5.05 11.42 -25.07
CA PHE A 163 -5.69 10.86 -26.26
C PHE A 163 -7.14 11.31 -26.42
N GLY A 164 -7.84 11.64 -25.32
CA GLY A 164 -9.23 12.11 -25.34
C GLY A 164 -10.21 11.17 -26.07
N GLY A 165 -11.38 11.70 -26.43
CA GLY A 165 -12.34 11.07 -27.33
C GLY A 165 -12.69 9.61 -27.03
N ALA A 166 -12.75 8.77 -28.06
CA ALA A 166 -13.10 7.36 -27.94
C ALA A 166 -12.04 6.54 -27.20
N VAL A 167 -10.77 6.82 -27.42
CA VAL A 167 -9.65 6.13 -26.77
C VAL A 167 -9.66 6.40 -25.27
N GLY A 168 -9.82 7.65 -24.86
CA GLY A 168 -9.91 8.02 -23.45
C GLY A 168 -11.07 7.32 -22.73
N LYS A 169 -12.26 7.25 -23.37
CA LYS A 169 -13.42 6.52 -22.83
C LYS A 169 -13.13 5.02 -22.67
N ALA A 170 -12.59 4.38 -23.71
CA ALA A 170 -12.27 2.95 -23.68
C ALA A 170 -11.27 2.61 -22.56
N VAL A 171 -10.18 3.37 -22.44
CA VAL A 171 -9.17 3.13 -21.40
C VAL A 171 -9.72 3.42 -20.01
N SER A 172 -10.56 4.44 -19.85
CA SER A 172 -11.22 4.71 -18.55
C SER A 172 -12.10 3.55 -18.11
N CYS A 173 -12.86 2.94 -19.02
CA CYS A 173 -13.64 1.74 -18.71
C CYS A 173 -12.75 0.57 -18.30
N LEU A 174 -11.64 0.33 -19.02
CA LEU A 174 -10.68 -0.74 -18.68
C LEU A 174 -10.03 -0.52 -17.31
N VAL A 175 -9.58 0.70 -17.04
CA VAL A 175 -8.97 1.05 -15.74
C VAL A 175 -9.98 0.94 -14.61
N THR A 176 -11.22 1.41 -14.82
CA THR A 176 -12.28 1.28 -13.81
C THR A 176 -12.59 -0.19 -13.52
N SER A 177 -12.68 -1.02 -14.57
CA SER A 177 -12.87 -2.46 -14.41
C SER A 177 -11.71 -3.11 -13.63
N ALA A 178 -10.47 -2.76 -13.97
CA ALA A 178 -9.29 -3.26 -13.26
C ALA A 178 -9.27 -2.83 -11.78
N LEU A 179 -9.64 -1.58 -11.47
CA LEU A 179 -9.74 -1.07 -10.10
C LEU A 179 -10.78 -1.85 -9.29
N ILE A 180 -11.98 -2.08 -9.86
CA ILE A 180 -13.04 -2.85 -9.20
C ILE A 180 -12.56 -4.29 -8.97
N MET A 181 -11.91 -4.91 -9.95
CA MET A 181 -11.36 -6.26 -9.81
C MET A 181 -10.28 -6.33 -8.73
N MET A 182 -9.33 -5.38 -8.71
CA MET A 182 -8.30 -5.33 -7.66
C MET A 182 -8.92 -5.18 -6.27
N LEU A 183 -9.90 -4.30 -6.10
CA LEU A 183 -10.60 -4.12 -4.83
C LEU A 183 -11.37 -5.38 -4.42
N SER A 184 -12.00 -6.09 -5.37
CA SER A 184 -12.68 -7.37 -5.11
C SER A 184 -11.68 -8.43 -4.62
N ILE A 185 -10.57 -8.62 -5.33
CA ILE A 185 -9.52 -9.59 -4.95
C ILE A 185 -8.97 -9.26 -3.55
N VAL A 186 -8.72 -7.99 -3.27
CA VAL A 186 -8.23 -7.58 -1.94
C VAL A 186 -9.28 -7.81 -0.87
N ASN A 187 -10.55 -7.49 -1.14
CA ASN A 187 -11.65 -7.76 -0.20
C ASN A 187 -11.77 -9.26 0.10
N ASP A 188 -11.71 -10.11 -0.92
CA ASP A 188 -11.77 -11.56 -0.75
C ASP A 188 -10.58 -12.07 0.08
N ALA A 189 -9.37 -11.58 -0.20
CA ALA A 189 -8.19 -11.93 0.57
C ALA A 189 -8.26 -11.48 2.05
N ILE A 190 -8.88 -10.34 2.33
CA ILE A 190 -9.09 -9.83 3.70
C ILE A 190 -10.22 -10.61 4.39
N ALA A 191 -11.30 -10.96 3.67
CA ALA A 191 -12.48 -11.63 4.22
C ALA A 191 -12.22 -13.11 4.50
N VAL A 192 -11.44 -13.78 3.65
CA VAL A 192 -11.12 -15.20 3.82
C VAL A 192 -10.28 -15.41 5.07
N LYS A 193 -10.73 -16.32 5.95
CA LYS A 193 -9.91 -16.78 7.07
C LYS A 193 -8.73 -17.58 6.52
N SER A 194 -7.61 -16.91 6.29
CA SER A 194 -6.37 -17.59 5.90
C SER A 194 -5.98 -18.63 6.96
N PRO A 195 -5.48 -19.80 6.58
CA PRO A 195 -4.91 -20.77 7.53
C PRO A 195 -3.81 -20.16 8.40
N THR A 196 -3.06 -19.20 7.88
CA THR A 196 -2.04 -18.43 8.61
C THR A 196 -2.63 -17.38 9.55
N GLY A 197 -3.94 -17.09 9.43
CA GLY A 197 -4.64 -16.15 10.30
C GLY A 197 -4.20 -14.69 10.20
N VAL A 198 -3.41 -14.32 9.19
CA VAL A 198 -2.87 -12.95 9.02
C VAL A 198 -3.92 -11.96 8.50
N SER A 199 -5.08 -12.47 8.06
CA SER A 199 -6.20 -11.64 7.62
C SER A 199 -6.76 -10.79 8.77
N VAL A 200 -6.97 -9.51 8.49
CA VAL A 200 -7.59 -8.56 9.43
C VAL A 200 -9.09 -8.83 9.62
N GLY A 201 -9.70 -9.54 8.69
CA GLY A 201 -11.14 -9.79 8.61
C GLY A 201 -11.94 -8.57 8.11
N GLY A 202 -13.00 -8.80 7.37
CA GLY A 202 -13.90 -7.76 6.88
C GLY A 202 -13.60 -7.29 5.45
N SER A 203 -13.41 -6.01 5.24
CA SER A 203 -13.22 -5.39 3.92
C SER A 203 -12.05 -4.41 3.92
N VAL A 204 -11.72 -3.86 2.75
CA VAL A 204 -10.73 -2.77 2.63
C VAL A 204 -11.09 -1.60 3.56
N MET A 205 -12.38 -1.29 3.70
CA MET A 205 -12.84 -0.23 4.60
C MET A 205 -12.57 -0.57 6.07
N SER A 206 -12.73 -1.83 6.47
CA SER A 206 -12.41 -2.27 7.84
C SER A 206 -10.89 -2.23 8.10
N LEU A 207 -10.08 -2.55 7.09
CA LEU A 207 -8.62 -2.42 7.16
C LEU A 207 -8.22 -0.94 7.39
N LEU A 208 -8.77 -0.03 6.59
CA LEU A 208 -8.50 1.41 6.71
C LEU A 208 -8.99 1.98 8.06
N ALA A 209 -10.17 1.57 8.51
CA ALA A 209 -10.70 1.96 9.82
C ALA A 209 -9.81 1.45 10.96
N LYS A 210 -9.34 0.21 10.90
CA LYS A 210 -8.40 -0.35 11.87
C LYS A 210 -7.06 0.39 11.83
N TYR A 211 -6.55 0.72 10.64
CA TYR A 211 -5.35 1.54 10.51
C TYR A 211 -5.51 2.90 11.20
N ALA A 212 -6.61 3.61 10.91
CA ALA A 212 -6.90 4.89 11.53
C ALA A 212 -6.99 4.77 13.07
N SER A 213 -7.67 3.75 13.60
CA SER A 213 -7.78 3.53 15.04
C SER A 213 -6.42 3.27 15.71
N LEU A 214 -5.53 2.50 15.06
CA LEU A 214 -4.17 2.26 15.56
C LEU A 214 -3.31 3.52 15.53
N LEU A 215 -3.46 4.37 14.50
CA LEU A 215 -2.78 5.66 14.44
C LEU A 215 -3.25 6.58 15.57
N VAL A 216 -4.56 6.73 15.76
CA VAL A 216 -5.12 7.53 16.86
C VAL A 216 -4.65 7.00 18.20
N GLY A 217 -4.72 5.69 18.44
CA GLY A 217 -4.20 5.06 19.65
C GLY A 217 -2.72 5.35 19.90
N SER A 218 -1.90 5.36 18.85
CA SER A 218 -0.46 5.66 18.95
C SER A 218 -0.19 7.14 19.29
N VAL A 219 -1.05 8.05 18.83
CA VAL A 219 -0.99 9.49 19.14
C VAL A 219 -1.42 9.73 20.59
N VAL A 220 -2.56 9.18 21.00
CA VAL A 220 -3.11 9.34 22.36
C VAL A 220 -2.14 8.79 23.43
N SER A 221 -1.44 7.69 23.11
CA SER A 221 -0.42 7.14 24.02
C SER A 221 0.87 7.96 24.13
N GLY A 222 0.98 9.09 23.43
CA GLY A 222 2.14 9.99 23.43
C GLY A 222 3.40 9.41 22.77
N ARG A 223 3.32 8.19 22.23
CA ARG A 223 4.48 7.48 21.68
C ARG A 223 4.97 8.02 20.33
N ARG A 224 4.14 8.80 19.62
CA ARG A 224 4.44 9.25 18.24
C ARG A 224 3.95 10.67 17.95
N VAL A 225 4.56 11.66 18.57
CA VAL A 225 4.23 13.09 18.34
C VAL A 225 4.33 13.47 16.86
N MET A 226 5.32 12.92 16.13
CA MET A 226 5.49 13.17 14.69
C MET A 226 4.31 12.68 13.85
N VAL A 227 3.58 11.65 14.28
CA VAL A 227 2.35 11.21 13.61
C VAL A 227 1.25 12.26 13.72
N LEU A 228 1.13 12.93 14.87
CA LEU A 228 0.17 14.02 15.05
C LEU A 228 0.45 15.19 14.10
N VAL A 229 1.71 15.59 13.99
CA VAL A 229 2.15 16.65 13.06
C VAL A 229 1.86 16.24 11.60
N SER A 230 2.21 15.01 11.23
CA SER A 230 1.94 14.45 9.90
C SER A 230 0.45 14.43 9.57
N LEU A 231 -0.41 14.06 10.54
CA LEU A 231 -1.87 14.05 10.36
C LEU A 231 -2.41 15.47 10.12
N GLY A 232 -1.88 16.48 10.82
CA GLY A 232 -2.23 17.88 10.60
C GLY A 232 -1.92 18.33 9.16
N PHE A 233 -0.73 18.00 8.65
CA PHE A 233 -0.38 18.28 7.25
C PHE A 233 -1.23 17.50 6.25
N LEU A 234 -1.60 16.24 6.55
CA LEU A 234 -2.47 15.44 5.69
C LEU A 234 -3.86 16.09 5.57
N ILE A 235 -4.45 16.52 6.69
CA ILE A 235 -5.75 17.19 6.70
C ILE A 235 -5.67 18.52 5.93
N ALA A 236 -4.66 19.34 6.20
CA ALA A 236 -4.46 20.58 5.47
C ALA A 236 -4.29 20.32 3.97
N GLY A 237 -3.48 19.34 3.58
CA GLY A 237 -3.29 18.95 2.19
C GLY A 237 -4.58 18.49 1.53
N ALA A 238 -5.41 17.69 2.21
CA ALA A 238 -6.70 17.25 1.68
C ALA A 238 -7.66 18.43 1.46
N VAL A 239 -7.71 19.39 2.38
CA VAL A 239 -8.53 20.61 2.24
C VAL A 239 -8.06 21.46 1.06
N PHE A 240 -6.74 21.67 0.94
CA PHE A 240 -6.18 22.40 -0.22
C PHE A 240 -6.44 21.69 -1.53
N ALA A 241 -6.25 20.35 -1.59
CA ALA A 241 -6.54 19.56 -2.78
C ALA A 241 -8.00 19.68 -3.20
N ALA A 242 -8.94 19.56 -2.26
CA ALA A 242 -10.37 19.72 -2.54
C ALA A 242 -10.66 21.13 -3.09
N LYS A 243 -10.12 22.18 -2.46
CA LYS A 243 -10.26 23.55 -2.96
C LYS A 243 -9.70 23.70 -4.36
N CYS A 244 -8.50 23.18 -4.64
CA CYS A 244 -7.89 23.26 -5.97
C CYS A 244 -8.69 22.56 -7.06
N VAL A 245 -9.33 21.41 -6.75
CA VAL A 245 -10.15 20.68 -7.73
C VAL A 245 -11.50 21.36 -7.96
N LEU A 246 -12.09 21.92 -6.90
CA LEU A 246 -13.42 22.53 -6.93
C LEU A 246 -13.41 24.01 -7.30
N ALA A 247 -12.28 24.71 -7.16
CA ALA A 247 -12.19 26.12 -7.52
C ALA A 247 -12.43 26.29 -9.03
N ASP A 248 -13.51 26.96 -9.36
CA ASP A 248 -13.66 27.57 -10.68
C ASP A 248 -12.73 28.78 -10.70
N GLU A 249 -11.81 28.86 -11.64
CA GLU A 249 -10.97 30.03 -11.81
C GLU A 249 -11.86 31.20 -12.23
N GLU A 250 -11.97 32.20 -11.34
CA GLU A 250 -12.34 33.56 -11.70
C GLU A 250 -11.34 34.16 -12.66
#